data_97b62ebf7bb6d935ebb73155a622e970
#
_entry.id   97b62ebf7bb6d935ebb73155a622e970
#
_cell.length_a   1.000
_cell.length_b   1.000
_cell.length_c   1.000
_cell.angle_alpha   90.00
_cell.angle_beta   90.00
_cell.angle_gamma   90.00
#
_symmetry.space_group_name_H-M   'P 1'
#
loop_
_entity.id
_entity.type
_entity.pdbx_description
1 polymer ?
#
loop_
_entity_poly.entity_id
_entity_poly.type
_entity_poly.pdbx_seq_one_letter_code
_entity_poly.pdbx_strand_id
1 'polypeptide(L)'
;MTQVRRWDSACQKLPDANLALISVAGEYAAELANQALDRNLNVMMFSDNVTLEDEIQLKTRAREKGLLVMGPDCGTSMIAATPLAFANVMPEGNIGVIGASGTGIQELCSQIALAGKRIFTRLVLAGAISAVKWAASVR
;
A
#
# COMPACT_ATOMS: atom_id res chain seq x y z
N MET A 1 -2.25 -22.37 2.22
CA MET A 1 -2.95 -21.08 2.21
C MET A 1 -4.21 -21.21 3.05
N THR A 2 -4.42 -20.39 4.07
CA THR A 2 -5.55 -20.53 4.98
C THR A 2 -6.67 -19.62 4.53
N GLN A 3 -7.81 -20.20 4.15
CA GLN A 3 -9.00 -19.41 3.80
C GLN A 3 -9.80 -19.07 5.06
N VAL A 4 -10.15 -17.81 5.23
CA VAL A 4 -11.03 -17.31 6.29
C VAL A 4 -12.06 -16.35 5.67
N ARG A 5 -13.25 -16.29 6.26
CA ARG A 5 -14.36 -15.46 5.76
C ARG A 5 -14.66 -14.25 6.65
N ARG A 6 -14.01 -14.13 7.79
CA ARG A 6 -14.28 -13.10 8.80
C ARG A 6 -12.97 -12.54 9.33
N TRP A 7 -12.95 -11.23 9.59
CA TRP A 7 -11.81 -10.53 10.15
C TRP A 7 -11.29 -11.15 11.45
N ASP A 8 -12.18 -11.46 12.39
CA ASP A 8 -11.79 -12.01 13.68
C ASP A 8 -11.05 -13.35 13.53
N SER A 9 -11.55 -14.21 12.63
CA SER A 9 -10.87 -15.47 12.32
C SER A 9 -9.53 -15.26 11.61
N ALA A 10 -9.39 -14.20 10.78
CA ALA A 10 -8.14 -13.85 10.14
C ALA A 10 -7.11 -13.37 11.17
N CYS A 11 -7.49 -12.45 12.06
CA CYS A 11 -6.62 -11.94 13.12
C CYS A 11 -6.20 -13.01 14.11
N GLN A 12 -7.10 -13.95 14.45
CA GLN A 12 -6.75 -15.08 15.31
C GLN A 12 -5.68 -16.01 14.69
N LYS A 13 -5.76 -16.19 13.36
CA LYS A 13 -4.81 -17.06 12.63
C LYS A 13 -3.50 -16.37 12.30
N LEU A 14 -3.51 -15.06 12.19
CA LEU A 14 -2.38 -14.20 11.87
C LEU A 14 -2.29 -13.06 12.89
N PRO A 15 -1.95 -13.35 14.15
CA PRO A 15 -1.96 -12.35 15.22
C PRO A 15 -0.92 -11.23 15.01
N ASP A 16 0.16 -11.51 14.27
CA ASP A 16 1.23 -10.56 13.97
C ASP A 16 1.01 -9.80 12.66
N ALA A 17 -0.16 -9.95 12.02
CA ALA A 17 -0.48 -9.20 10.80
C ALA A 17 -0.50 -7.70 11.09
N ASN A 18 0.17 -6.92 10.26
CA ASN A 18 0.24 -5.45 10.35
C ASN A 18 -0.22 -4.75 9.07
N LEU A 19 -0.62 -5.53 8.06
CA LEU A 19 -1.06 -5.02 6.77
C LEU A 19 -2.25 -5.82 6.26
N ALA A 20 -3.25 -5.12 5.73
CA ALA A 20 -4.35 -5.66 4.95
C ALA A 20 -4.17 -5.27 3.47
N LEU A 21 -4.15 -6.27 2.58
CA LEU A 21 -4.21 -6.05 1.14
C LEU A 21 -5.64 -6.23 0.67
N ILE A 22 -6.22 -5.18 0.10
CA ILE A 22 -7.62 -5.13 -0.35
C ILE A 22 -7.66 -5.18 -1.87
N SER A 23 -8.31 -6.21 -2.41
CA SER A 23 -8.52 -6.42 -3.83
C SER A 23 -9.94 -6.93 -4.08
N VAL A 24 -10.90 -6.02 -3.99
CA VAL A 24 -12.34 -6.27 -4.19
C VAL A 24 -12.90 -5.20 -5.14
N ALA A 25 -14.18 -5.29 -5.52
CA ALA A 25 -14.83 -4.22 -6.25
C ALA A 25 -14.79 -2.91 -5.43
N GLY A 26 -14.53 -1.78 -6.11
CA GLY A 26 -14.24 -0.49 -5.47
C GLY A 26 -15.32 -0.02 -4.49
N GLU A 27 -16.59 -0.32 -4.79
CA GLU A 27 -17.74 -0.01 -3.92
C GLU A 27 -17.65 -0.61 -2.50
N TYR A 28 -16.89 -1.71 -2.31
CA TYR A 28 -16.70 -2.36 -1.01
C TYR A 28 -15.34 -2.03 -0.37
N ALA A 29 -14.42 -1.47 -1.14
CA ALA A 29 -13.03 -1.33 -0.72
C ALA A 29 -12.86 -0.37 0.46
N ALA A 30 -13.59 0.75 0.46
CA ALA A 30 -13.52 1.75 1.52
C ALA A 30 -14.02 1.21 2.86
N GLU A 31 -15.11 0.44 2.86
CA GLU A 31 -15.62 -0.20 4.07
C GLU A 31 -14.62 -1.19 4.65
N LEU A 32 -14.04 -2.06 3.82
CA LEU A 32 -13.03 -3.03 4.25
C LEU A 32 -11.75 -2.35 4.76
N ALA A 33 -11.34 -1.24 4.13
CA ALA A 33 -10.22 -0.45 4.62
C ALA A 33 -10.49 0.15 5.99
N ASN A 34 -11.68 0.67 6.23
CA ASN A 34 -12.10 1.15 7.55
C ASN A 34 -12.06 0.05 8.60
N GLN A 35 -12.55 -1.15 8.27
CA GLN A 35 -12.50 -2.32 9.16
C GLN A 35 -11.06 -2.77 9.46
N ALA A 36 -10.13 -2.64 8.50
CA ALA A 36 -8.71 -2.89 8.71
C ALA A 36 -8.09 -1.85 9.66
N LEU A 37 -8.37 -0.56 9.45
CA LEU A 37 -7.91 0.53 10.32
C LEU A 37 -8.46 0.40 11.75
N ASP A 38 -9.68 -0.14 11.95
CA ASP A 38 -10.22 -0.44 13.28
C ASP A 38 -9.38 -1.47 14.03
N ARG A 39 -8.72 -2.36 13.30
CA ARG A 39 -7.85 -3.41 13.82
C ARG A 39 -6.37 -3.01 13.86
N ASN A 40 -6.09 -1.72 13.70
CA ASN A 40 -4.74 -1.15 13.65
C ASN A 40 -3.84 -1.78 12.56
N LEU A 41 -4.44 -2.16 11.43
CA LEU A 41 -3.70 -2.64 10.26
C LEU A 41 -3.43 -1.48 9.29
N ASN A 42 -2.23 -1.45 8.71
CA ASN A 42 -1.97 -0.67 7.52
C ASN A 42 -2.80 -1.23 6.36
N VAL A 43 -3.06 -0.42 5.37
CA VAL A 43 -3.88 -0.81 4.21
C VAL A 43 -3.09 -0.61 2.92
N MET A 44 -3.07 -1.64 2.06
CA MET A 44 -2.74 -1.52 0.65
C MET A 44 -3.99 -1.82 -0.16
N MET A 45 -4.51 -0.81 -0.83
CA MET A 45 -5.72 -0.91 -1.63
C MET A 45 -5.38 -1.05 -3.10
N PHE A 46 -5.44 -2.29 -3.60
CA PHE A 46 -5.30 -2.61 -5.01
C PHE A 46 -6.53 -2.16 -5.82
N SER A 47 -7.71 -2.21 -5.17
CA SER A 47 -8.99 -1.81 -5.77
C SER A 47 -8.94 -0.39 -6.31
N ASP A 48 -9.49 -0.20 -7.49
CA ASP A 48 -9.79 1.07 -8.14
C ASP A 48 -11.26 1.50 -7.90
N ASN A 49 -11.72 2.56 -8.57
CA ASN A 49 -13.11 3.05 -8.50
C ASN A 49 -13.60 3.34 -7.06
N VAL A 50 -12.70 3.80 -6.21
CA VAL A 50 -13.01 4.35 -4.88
C VAL A 50 -13.19 5.86 -5.03
N THR A 51 -14.17 6.44 -4.34
CA THR A 51 -14.43 7.88 -4.43
C THR A 51 -13.31 8.70 -3.80
N LEU A 52 -13.13 9.93 -4.27
CA LEU A 52 -12.13 10.84 -3.68
C LEU A 52 -12.45 11.16 -2.21
N GLU A 53 -13.72 11.26 -1.88
CA GLU A 53 -14.21 11.48 -0.52
C GLU A 53 -13.80 10.35 0.41
N ASP A 54 -14.01 9.10 -0.01
CA ASP A 54 -13.60 7.92 0.75
C ASP A 54 -12.08 7.85 0.91
N GLU A 55 -11.33 8.13 -0.16
CA GLU A 55 -9.86 8.17 -0.12
C GLU A 55 -9.37 9.20 0.92
N ILE A 56 -9.93 10.41 0.90
CA ILE A 56 -9.57 11.48 1.84
C ILE A 56 -9.88 11.07 3.27
N GLN A 57 -11.06 10.51 3.52
CA GLN A 57 -11.46 10.05 4.85
C GLN A 57 -10.54 8.95 5.37
N LEU A 58 -10.25 7.94 4.56
CA LEU A 58 -9.38 6.83 4.91
C LEU A 58 -7.97 7.30 5.26
N LYS A 59 -7.38 8.17 4.43
CA LYS A 59 -6.03 8.70 4.65
C LYS A 59 -5.96 9.63 5.87
N THR A 60 -6.99 10.42 6.11
CA THR A 60 -7.09 11.27 7.30
C THR A 60 -7.13 10.40 8.56
N ARG A 61 -8.01 9.41 8.59
CA ARG A 61 -8.17 8.47 9.69
C ARG A 61 -6.91 7.65 9.97
N ALA A 62 -6.27 7.16 8.90
CA ALA A 62 -5.00 6.44 9.03
C ALA A 62 -3.91 7.30 9.66
N ARG A 63 -3.78 8.55 9.21
CA ARG A 63 -2.83 9.52 9.78
C ARG A 63 -3.04 9.74 11.28
N GLU A 64 -4.27 9.89 11.73
CA GLU A 64 -4.61 10.06 13.15
C GLU A 64 -4.20 8.84 13.98
N LYS A 65 -4.21 7.66 13.39
CA LYS A 65 -3.80 6.40 14.02
C LYS A 65 -2.31 6.06 13.85
N GLY A 66 -1.55 6.85 13.11
CA GLY A 66 -0.16 6.53 12.76
C GLY A 66 -0.03 5.35 11.80
N LEU A 67 -1.07 5.11 10.98
CA LEU A 67 -1.16 4.03 10.01
C LEU A 67 -1.03 4.56 8.58
N LEU A 68 -0.81 3.64 7.63
CA LEU A 68 -0.71 3.91 6.20
C LEU A 68 -1.94 3.40 5.45
N VAL A 69 -2.43 4.19 4.50
CA VAL A 69 -3.32 3.75 3.42
C VAL A 69 -2.64 4.06 2.10
N MET A 70 -2.24 3.01 1.39
CA MET A 70 -1.67 3.04 0.05
C MET A 70 -2.79 2.75 -0.96
N GLY A 71 -2.94 3.57 -1.96
CA GLY A 71 -4.05 3.51 -2.91
C GLY A 71 -5.21 4.44 -2.53
N PRO A 72 -6.34 4.33 -3.23
CA PRO A 72 -6.74 3.26 -4.18
C PRO A 72 -5.83 3.12 -5.41
N ASP A 73 -6.08 2.09 -6.20
CA ASP A 73 -5.31 1.76 -7.42
C ASP A 73 -3.80 1.59 -7.16
N CYS A 74 -3.42 1.07 -6.01
CA CYS A 74 -2.05 0.75 -5.66
C CYS A 74 -1.71 -0.69 -6.06
N GLY A 75 -1.31 -0.89 -7.31
CA GLY A 75 -0.98 -2.21 -7.87
C GLY A 75 0.45 -2.68 -7.59
N THR A 76 1.35 -1.78 -7.19
CA THR A 76 2.77 -2.09 -7.02
C THR A 76 3.32 -1.38 -5.79
N SER A 77 3.87 -2.15 -4.87
CA SER A 77 4.54 -1.59 -3.70
C SER A 77 5.70 -2.49 -3.25
N MET A 78 6.66 -1.91 -2.59
CA MET A 78 7.68 -2.62 -1.82
C MET A 78 7.97 -1.80 -0.56
N ILE A 79 7.85 -2.42 0.60
CA ILE A 79 8.06 -1.77 1.89
C ILE A 79 9.11 -2.57 2.65
N ALA A 80 10.18 -1.91 3.10
CA ALA A 80 11.29 -2.55 3.78
C ALA A 80 11.75 -3.84 3.07
N ALA A 81 12.04 -3.72 1.78
CA ALA A 81 12.42 -4.81 0.88
C ALA A 81 11.38 -5.93 0.66
N THR A 82 10.19 -5.83 1.25
CA THR A 82 9.11 -6.80 1.04
C THR A 82 8.26 -6.39 -0.16
N PRO A 83 8.24 -7.18 -1.25
CA PRO A 83 7.42 -6.90 -2.43
C PRO A 83 5.95 -7.23 -2.16
N LEU A 84 5.05 -6.35 -2.60
CA LEU A 84 3.60 -6.49 -2.46
C LEU A 84 2.91 -6.34 -3.82
N ALA A 85 1.89 -7.13 -4.06
CA ALA A 85 1.12 -7.20 -5.31
C ALA A 85 2.03 -7.37 -6.55
N PHE A 86 1.92 -6.56 -7.61
CA PHE A 86 2.72 -6.68 -8.84
C PHE A 86 4.14 -6.12 -8.70
N ALA A 87 4.80 -6.42 -7.61
CA ALA A 87 6.14 -5.93 -7.36
C ALA A 87 7.22 -6.94 -7.79
N ASN A 88 8.24 -6.47 -8.53
CA ASN A 88 9.43 -7.26 -8.79
C ASN A 88 10.21 -7.45 -7.49
N VAL A 89 10.82 -8.59 -7.33
CA VAL A 89 11.82 -8.80 -6.27
C VAL A 89 13.10 -8.04 -6.64
N MET A 90 13.56 -7.21 -5.73
CA MET A 90 14.75 -6.37 -5.93
C MET A 90 15.75 -6.59 -4.79
N PRO A 91 17.05 -6.44 -5.04
CA PRO A 91 18.04 -6.46 -3.97
C PRO A 91 17.78 -5.34 -2.96
N GLU A 92 17.83 -5.69 -1.68
CA GLU A 92 17.66 -4.72 -0.59
C GLU A 92 18.80 -3.68 -0.59
N GLY A 93 18.43 -2.42 -0.40
CA GLY A 93 19.33 -1.28 -0.41
C GLY A 93 18.82 -0.07 0.36
N ASN A 94 19.23 1.12 -0.08
CA ASN A 94 18.95 2.38 0.61
C ASN A 94 18.25 3.44 -0.25
N ILE A 95 17.80 3.08 -1.45
CA ILE A 95 17.12 4.02 -2.34
C ILE A 95 15.61 3.86 -2.16
N GLY A 96 14.91 4.96 -1.83
CA GLY A 96 13.46 5.05 -1.84
C GLY A 96 12.94 5.60 -3.16
N VAL A 97 11.88 5.00 -3.71
CA VAL A 97 11.21 5.46 -4.94
C VAL A 97 9.73 5.65 -4.65
N ILE A 98 9.22 6.82 -4.99
CA ILE A 98 7.80 7.17 -4.85
C ILE A 98 7.31 7.75 -6.17
N GLY A 99 6.15 7.31 -6.66
CA GLY A 99 5.57 7.85 -7.88
C GLY A 99 4.14 7.37 -8.10
N ALA A 100 3.46 7.95 -9.09
CA ALA A 100 2.06 7.68 -9.40
C ALA A 100 1.86 6.58 -10.45
N SER A 101 2.90 6.18 -11.17
CA SER A 101 2.81 5.14 -12.22
C SER A 101 3.43 3.83 -11.74
N GLY A 102 2.60 2.78 -11.62
CA GLY A 102 3.07 1.45 -11.22
C GLY A 102 4.10 0.88 -12.18
N THR A 103 3.80 0.88 -13.47
CA THR A 103 4.69 0.38 -14.53
C THR A 103 5.94 1.25 -14.68
N GLY A 104 5.79 2.58 -14.56
CA GLY A 104 6.92 3.51 -14.58
C GLY A 104 7.89 3.27 -13.42
N ILE A 105 7.38 3.03 -12.21
CA ILE A 105 8.21 2.67 -11.07
C ILE A 105 8.87 1.31 -11.26
N GLN A 106 8.18 0.32 -11.81
CA GLN A 106 8.76 -0.99 -12.08
C GLN A 106 9.95 -0.86 -13.04
N GLU A 107 9.80 -0.11 -14.12
CA GLU A 107 10.88 0.13 -15.09
C GLU A 107 12.04 0.89 -14.44
N LEU A 108 11.77 2.00 -13.75
CA LEU A 108 12.79 2.78 -13.06
C LEU A 108 13.59 1.92 -12.07
N CYS A 109 12.90 1.12 -11.26
CA CYS A 109 13.54 0.24 -10.29
C CYS A 109 14.38 -0.84 -10.98
N SER A 110 13.94 -1.36 -12.12
CA SER A 110 14.68 -2.33 -12.91
C SER A 110 15.99 -1.70 -13.45
N GLN A 111 15.92 -0.47 -13.96
CA GLN A 111 17.10 0.26 -14.43
C GLN A 111 18.09 0.55 -13.28
N ILE A 112 17.57 0.95 -12.10
CA ILE A 112 18.39 1.16 -10.90
C ILE A 112 19.12 -0.13 -10.50
N ALA A 113 18.41 -1.26 -10.53
CA ALA A 113 18.99 -2.56 -10.20
C ALA A 113 20.03 -3.02 -11.24
N LEU A 114 19.77 -2.81 -12.54
CA LEU A 114 20.72 -3.10 -13.63
C LEU A 114 21.98 -2.24 -13.50
N ALA A 115 21.88 -1.02 -13.01
CA ALA A 115 23.02 -0.15 -12.69
C ALA A 115 23.76 -0.56 -11.40
N GLY A 116 23.46 -1.72 -10.82
CA GLY A 116 24.11 -2.24 -9.62
C GLY A 116 23.72 -1.52 -8.33
N LYS A 117 22.63 -0.72 -8.34
CA LYS A 117 22.10 -0.03 -7.17
C LYS A 117 20.97 -0.85 -6.54
N ARG A 118 20.63 -0.52 -5.28
CA ARG A 118 19.68 -1.32 -4.49
C ARG A 118 18.59 -0.45 -3.92
N ILE A 119 17.38 -1.01 -3.86
CA ILE A 119 16.16 -0.30 -3.47
C ILE A 119 15.65 -0.83 -2.14
N PHE A 120 15.36 0.07 -1.20
CA PHE A 120 14.76 -0.27 0.09
C PHE A 120 13.23 -0.22 0.05
N THR A 121 12.69 0.85 -0.50
CA THR A 121 11.26 1.07 -0.57
C THR A 121 10.88 1.65 -1.92
N ARG A 122 9.83 1.12 -2.51
CA ARG A 122 9.13 1.74 -3.64
C ARG A 122 7.65 1.78 -3.33
N LEU A 123 7.02 2.87 -3.60
CA LEU A 123 5.61 3.08 -3.33
C LEU A 123 4.95 3.68 -4.57
N VAL A 124 3.93 3.01 -5.06
CA VAL A 124 3.02 3.58 -6.04
C VAL A 124 1.95 4.33 -5.30
N LEU A 125 1.78 5.56 -5.65
CA LEU A 125 0.72 6.41 -5.17
C LEU A 125 -0.15 6.74 -6.39
N ALA A 126 -1.03 5.83 -6.76
CA ALA A 126 -2.09 6.11 -7.71
C ALA A 126 -3.17 6.95 -7.01
N GLY A 127 -3.74 7.94 -7.71
CA GLY A 127 -4.64 8.92 -7.08
C GLY A 127 -3.92 10.14 -6.54
N ALA A 128 -3.18 10.69 -7.29
CA ALA A 128 -2.18 11.77 -7.46
C ALA A 128 -2.06 12.91 -6.44
N ILE A 129 -3.05 13.44 -5.80
CA ILE A 129 -2.95 14.76 -5.12
C ILE A 129 -2.75 14.64 -3.60
N SER A 130 -3.38 13.69 -2.95
CA SER A 130 -3.26 13.49 -1.51
C SER A 130 -1.92 12.86 -1.09
N ALA A 131 -1.34 12.08 -1.96
CA ALA A 131 -0.09 11.37 -1.75
C ALA A 131 1.14 12.28 -1.64
N VAL A 132 1.18 13.38 -2.39
CA VAL A 132 2.30 14.34 -2.34
C VAL A 132 2.33 15.06 -1.00
N LYS A 133 1.17 15.39 -0.43
CA LYS A 133 1.10 16.00 0.92
C LYS A 133 1.53 15.04 2.01
N TRP A 134 1.28 13.73 1.83
CA TRP A 134 1.70 12.73 2.80
C TRP A 134 3.22 12.50 2.78
N ALA A 135 3.81 12.32 1.61
CA ALA A 135 5.26 12.12 1.46
C ALA A 135 6.07 13.27 2.06
N ALA A 136 5.54 14.51 2.05
CA ALA A 136 6.16 15.67 2.66
C ALA A 136 6.03 15.71 4.21
N SER A 137 5.17 14.89 4.80
CA SER A 137 4.90 14.87 6.25
C SER A 137 5.64 13.77 7.02
N VAL A 138 6.28 12.84 6.32
CA VAL A 138 7.12 11.78 6.91
C VAL A 138 8.55 12.29 6.93
N ARG A 139 8.95 12.86 8.05
CA ARG A 139 10.35 13.18 8.39
C ARG A 139 10.83 12.27 9.50
#